data_59b055c0d336af223c74ba62e6060e0d
#
_entry.id   59b055c0d336af223c74ba62e6060e0d
#
_cell.length_a   1.000
_cell.length_b   1.000
_cell.length_c   1.000
_cell.angle_alpha   90.00
_cell.angle_beta   90.00
_cell.angle_gamma   90.00
#
_symmetry.space_group_name_H-M   'P 1'
#
loop_
_entity.id
_entity.type
_entity.pdbx_description
1 polymer ?
#
loop_
_entity_poly.entity_id
_entity_poly.type
_entity_poly.pdbx_seq_one_letter_code
_entity_poly.pdbx_strand_id
1 'polypeptide(L)'
;MSDGLIVDLYPLDRPVDWPVYLADRRWWGAIFKLTQGLDYEYSAWAKRQRDHLLTSPRYGVDLFDGWYHYLTFHQPGEIQAERFWTYLEKIGGERSGTLPAMVDVERGGQRVASPTKNQVTGITRKFCDRYAKLSGRSATIYGGELLRALGCKREEMGGGRSAVALYASELHGKGESTAQFLARTGTDLEHTMLWQTCAAEGAPTGPFGYPREAPGIGRVDINVVILPGGLESLRALAG
;
A
#
# COMPACT_ATOMS: atom_id res chain seq x y z
N MET A 1 9.28 -11.34 17.53
CA MET A 1 7.90 -11.17 17.01
C MET A 1 8.00 -11.39 15.50
N SER A 2 7.14 -12.22 14.93
CA SER A 2 7.12 -12.38 13.46
C SER A 2 6.52 -11.14 12.86
N ASP A 3 7.23 -10.54 11.89
CA ASP A 3 6.71 -9.43 11.10
C ASP A 3 5.49 -9.91 10.33
N GLY A 4 4.40 -9.14 10.35
CA GLY A 4 3.21 -9.45 9.59
C GLY A 4 3.39 -9.11 8.12
N LEU A 5 2.74 -9.88 7.25
CA LEU A 5 2.82 -9.71 5.82
C LEU A 5 1.46 -9.28 5.25
N ILE A 6 1.48 -8.35 4.30
CA ILE A 6 0.30 -7.89 3.57
C ILE A 6 0.63 -7.94 2.08
N VAL A 7 -0.27 -8.52 1.28
CA VAL A 7 -0.16 -8.43 -0.18
C VAL A 7 -0.87 -7.20 -0.70
N ASP A 8 -0.36 -6.59 -1.78
CA ASP A 8 -1.21 -5.74 -2.57
C ASP A 8 -1.55 -6.39 -3.92
N LEU A 9 -2.80 -6.24 -4.32
CA LEU A 9 -3.42 -6.99 -5.38
C LEU A 9 -3.99 -6.07 -6.45
N TYR A 10 -3.79 -6.50 -7.68
CA TYR A 10 -4.25 -5.85 -8.88
C TYR A 10 -5.08 -6.83 -9.73
N PRO A 11 -6.07 -6.38 -10.52
CA PRO A 11 -6.96 -7.27 -11.28
C PRO A 11 -6.31 -8.22 -12.29
N LEU A 12 -5.07 -7.94 -12.70
CA LEU A 12 -4.32 -8.81 -13.60
C LEU A 12 -3.45 -9.85 -12.87
N ASP A 13 -3.41 -9.81 -11.55
CA ASP A 13 -2.75 -10.84 -10.76
C ASP A 13 -3.48 -12.18 -10.92
N ARG A 14 -2.78 -13.27 -10.58
CA ARG A 14 -3.38 -14.60 -10.61
C ARG A 14 -4.59 -14.68 -9.67
N PRO A 15 -5.56 -15.52 -9.97
CA PRO A 15 -6.65 -15.79 -9.04
C PRO A 15 -6.12 -16.23 -7.67
N VAL A 16 -6.72 -15.70 -6.61
CA VAL A 16 -6.33 -16.01 -5.23
C VAL A 16 -7.06 -17.24 -4.73
N ASP A 17 -6.33 -18.24 -4.26
CA ASP A 17 -6.87 -19.33 -3.44
C ASP A 17 -6.97 -18.86 -1.99
N TRP A 18 -8.07 -18.19 -1.68
CA TRP A 18 -8.32 -17.58 -0.37
C TRP A 18 -8.25 -18.56 0.80
N PRO A 19 -8.80 -19.80 0.75
CA PRO A 19 -8.61 -20.79 1.78
C PRO A 19 -7.14 -21.04 2.13
N VAL A 20 -6.28 -21.20 1.12
CA VAL A 20 -4.84 -21.43 1.31
C VAL A 20 -4.16 -20.18 1.88
N TYR A 21 -4.48 -18.99 1.35
CA TYR A 21 -3.93 -17.72 1.84
C TYR A 21 -4.30 -17.48 3.31
N LEU A 22 -5.58 -17.64 3.68
CA LEU A 22 -6.09 -17.35 5.01
C LEU A 22 -5.65 -18.37 6.07
N ALA A 23 -5.18 -19.55 5.69
CA ALA A 23 -4.68 -20.56 6.61
C ALA A 23 -3.33 -20.17 7.24
N ASP A 24 -2.51 -19.38 6.56
CA ASP A 24 -1.21 -18.95 7.07
C ASP A 24 -1.33 -17.64 7.87
N ARG A 25 -1.12 -17.74 9.18
CA ARG A 25 -1.27 -16.61 10.11
C ARG A 25 -0.18 -15.53 10.03
N ARG A 26 0.86 -15.72 9.22
CA ARG A 26 1.83 -14.67 8.92
C ARG A 26 1.25 -13.57 8.04
N TRP A 27 0.17 -13.87 7.31
CA TRP A 27 -0.51 -12.94 6.42
C TRP A 27 -1.62 -12.21 7.19
N TRP A 28 -1.43 -10.90 7.31
CA TRP A 28 -2.30 -10.01 8.09
C TRP A 28 -3.25 -9.19 7.22
N GLY A 29 -3.26 -9.38 5.92
CA GLY A 29 -4.23 -8.70 5.09
C GLY A 29 -3.89 -8.62 3.62
N ALA A 30 -4.76 -7.91 2.90
CA ALA A 30 -4.58 -7.60 1.50
C ALA A 30 -5.04 -6.16 1.21
N ILE A 31 -4.30 -5.48 0.36
CA ILE A 31 -4.62 -4.14 -0.15
C ILE A 31 -5.01 -4.29 -1.62
N PHE A 32 -6.13 -3.70 -2.02
CA PHE A 32 -6.69 -3.88 -3.35
C PHE A 32 -6.67 -2.60 -4.15
N LYS A 33 -6.26 -2.67 -5.42
CA LYS A 33 -6.43 -1.56 -6.35
C LYS A 33 -7.91 -1.27 -6.55
N LEU A 34 -8.32 -0.06 -6.20
CA LEU A 34 -9.71 0.37 -6.38
C LEU A 34 -9.87 1.24 -7.62
N THR A 35 -8.97 2.22 -7.80
CA THR A 35 -9.03 3.17 -8.93
C THR A 35 -7.65 3.57 -9.42
N GLN A 36 -7.59 4.11 -10.64
CA GLN A 36 -6.40 4.73 -11.21
C GLN A 36 -6.78 5.98 -11.98
N GLY A 37 -6.30 7.12 -11.55
CA GLY A 37 -6.68 8.41 -12.11
C GLY A 37 -8.21 8.57 -12.18
N LEU A 38 -8.68 9.24 -13.21
CA LEU A 38 -10.10 9.36 -13.52
C LEU A 38 -10.58 8.37 -14.60
N ASP A 39 -9.68 7.51 -15.09
CA ASP A 39 -9.95 6.66 -16.25
C ASP A 39 -10.36 5.24 -15.86
N TYR A 40 -9.78 4.67 -14.83
CA TYR A 40 -9.97 3.26 -14.48
C TYR A 40 -10.57 3.05 -13.09
N GLU A 41 -11.41 2.04 -12.97
CA GLU A 41 -11.97 1.58 -11.69
C GLU A 41 -12.09 0.05 -11.67
N TYR A 42 -11.91 -0.52 -10.50
CA TYR A 42 -11.86 -1.97 -10.28
C TYR A 42 -12.79 -2.40 -9.14
N SER A 43 -13.77 -1.58 -8.79
CA SER A 43 -14.64 -1.75 -7.62
C SER A 43 -15.33 -3.11 -7.57
N ALA A 44 -15.86 -3.59 -8.68
CA ALA A 44 -16.53 -4.89 -8.73
C ALA A 44 -15.58 -6.06 -8.47
N TRP A 45 -14.35 -6.00 -8.99
CA TRP A 45 -13.32 -7.00 -8.71
C TRP A 45 -12.86 -6.89 -7.25
N ALA A 46 -12.48 -5.71 -6.81
CA ALA A 46 -11.98 -5.43 -5.47
C ALA A 46 -12.99 -5.86 -4.39
N LYS A 47 -14.28 -5.57 -4.61
CA LYS A 47 -15.35 -6.04 -3.72
C LYS A 47 -15.38 -7.57 -3.58
N ARG A 48 -15.31 -8.29 -4.70
CA ARG A 48 -15.29 -9.76 -4.65
C ARG A 48 -14.11 -10.30 -3.85
N GLN A 49 -12.92 -9.70 -4.00
CA GLN A 49 -11.74 -10.11 -3.23
C GLN A 49 -11.93 -9.83 -1.73
N ARG A 50 -12.42 -8.63 -1.40
CA ARG A 50 -12.72 -8.26 -0.01
C ARG A 50 -13.72 -9.21 0.65
N ASP A 51 -14.78 -9.59 -0.06
CA ASP A 51 -15.84 -10.45 0.48
C ASP A 51 -15.24 -11.76 1.04
N HIS A 52 -14.17 -12.30 0.47
CA HIS A 52 -13.45 -13.46 1.02
C HIS A 52 -12.76 -13.15 2.35
N LEU A 53 -12.15 -11.96 2.52
CA LEU A 53 -11.54 -11.57 3.79
C LEU A 53 -12.60 -11.41 4.88
N LEU A 54 -13.76 -10.80 4.54
CA LEU A 54 -14.84 -10.54 5.48
C LEU A 54 -15.47 -11.82 6.07
N THR A 55 -15.37 -12.94 5.36
CA THR A 55 -15.89 -14.24 5.87
C THR A 55 -14.95 -14.88 6.89
N SER A 56 -13.73 -14.41 7.02
CA SER A 56 -12.76 -14.95 7.97
C SER A 56 -13.04 -14.47 9.40
N PRO A 57 -13.04 -15.39 10.41
CA PRO A 57 -13.14 -14.98 11.81
C PRO A 57 -11.96 -14.15 12.29
N ARG A 58 -10.89 -14.07 11.49
CA ARG A 58 -9.71 -13.25 11.75
C ARG A 58 -9.91 -11.77 11.38
N TYR A 59 -10.91 -11.44 10.55
CA TYR A 59 -11.11 -10.09 10.07
C TYR A 59 -11.35 -9.10 11.21
N GLY A 60 -10.63 -7.98 11.21
CA GLY A 60 -10.62 -6.97 12.28
C GLY A 60 -9.84 -7.39 13.54
N VAL A 61 -9.36 -8.64 13.61
CA VAL A 61 -8.54 -9.16 14.75
C VAL A 61 -7.06 -9.22 14.37
N ASP A 62 -6.72 -10.03 13.39
CA ASP A 62 -5.36 -10.18 12.85
C ASP A 62 -5.35 -10.32 11.32
N LEU A 63 -6.44 -9.89 10.68
CA LEU A 63 -6.60 -9.84 9.24
C LEU A 63 -7.33 -8.54 8.86
N PHE A 64 -6.75 -7.79 7.91
CA PHE A 64 -7.19 -6.45 7.52
C PHE A 64 -7.34 -6.36 6.01
N ASP A 65 -8.19 -5.46 5.56
CA ASP A 65 -8.23 -5.03 4.17
C ASP A 65 -7.69 -3.60 4.02
N GLY A 66 -7.37 -3.25 2.80
CA GLY A 66 -6.98 -1.89 2.43
C GLY A 66 -7.30 -1.63 0.97
N TRP A 67 -7.22 -0.36 0.60
CA TRP A 67 -7.54 0.10 -0.75
C TRP A 67 -6.47 1.03 -1.24
N TYR A 68 -6.09 0.93 -2.52
CA TYR A 68 -5.22 1.93 -3.08
C TYR A 68 -5.75 2.58 -4.35
N HIS A 69 -5.33 3.82 -4.52
CA HIS A 69 -5.52 4.63 -5.70
C HIS A 69 -4.18 4.86 -6.39
N TYR A 70 -4.07 4.47 -7.65
CA TYR A 70 -2.90 4.82 -8.46
C TYR A 70 -3.05 6.26 -8.97
N LEU A 71 -2.21 7.17 -8.44
CA LEU A 71 -2.30 8.60 -8.70
C LEU A 71 -1.73 8.93 -10.09
N THR A 72 -2.43 9.77 -10.85
CA THR A 72 -1.95 10.29 -12.14
C THR A 72 -1.64 11.78 -12.07
N PHE A 73 -0.52 12.20 -12.68
CA PHE A 73 -0.02 13.59 -12.53
C PHE A 73 -0.56 14.56 -13.58
N HIS A 74 -1.43 14.13 -14.46
CA HIS A 74 -2.10 14.98 -15.45
C HIS A 74 -3.55 15.33 -15.07
N GLN A 75 -4.02 14.88 -13.91
CA GLN A 75 -5.38 15.06 -13.41
C GLN A 75 -5.37 15.68 -12.00
N PRO A 76 -6.36 16.52 -11.64
CA PRO A 76 -6.42 17.14 -10.32
C PRO A 76 -6.52 16.11 -9.19
N GLY A 77 -5.68 16.22 -8.15
CA GLY A 77 -5.63 15.26 -7.05
C GLY A 77 -6.92 15.19 -6.25
N GLU A 78 -7.56 16.34 -6.00
CA GLU A 78 -8.84 16.41 -5.30
C GLU A 78 -9.98 15.67 -6.02
N ILE A 79 -10.03 15.74 -7.35
CA ILE A 79 -11.05 15.03 -8.14
C ILE A 79 -10.77 13.51 -8.15
N GLN A 80 -9.49 13.14 -8.19
CA GLN A 80 -9.09 11.72 -8.06
C GLN A 80 -9.50 11.16 -6.70
N ALA A 81 -9.36 11.92 -5.60
CA ALA A 81 -9.79 11.51 -4.27
C ALA A 81 -11.32 11.37 -4.15
N GLU A 82 -12.08 12.28 -4.74
CA GLU A 82 -13.54 12.20 -4.79
C GLU A 82 -14.02 10.96 -5.55
N ARG A 83 -13.39 10.68 -6.69
CA ARG A 83 -13.67 9.48 -7.46
C ARG A 83 -13.34 8.21 -6.68
N PHE A 84 -12.15 8.14 -6.08
CA PHE A 84 -11.75 7.02 -5.25
C PHE A 84 -12.78 6.79 -4.11
N TRP A 85 -13.15 7.83 -3.38
CA TRP A 85 -14.12 7.77 -2.31
C TRP A 85 -15.49 7.29 -2.79
N THR A 86 -15.97 7.82 -3.93
CA THR A 86 -17.24 7.40 -4.53
C THR A 86 -17.29 5.89 -4.81
N TYR A 87 -16.20 5.30 -5.32
CA TYR A 87 -16.15 3.86 -5.57
C TYR A 87 -15.95 3.05 -4.30
N LEU A 88 -15.22 3.58 -3.33
CA LEU A 88 -15.09 2.97 -2.01
C LEU A 88 -16.46 2.86 -1.31
N GLU A 89 -17.23 3.92 -1.31
CA GLU A 89 -18.60 3.94 -0.76
C GLU A 89 -19.51 2.89 -1.45
N LYS A 90 -19.45 2.79 -2.77
CA LYS A 90 -20.23 1.79 -3.54
C LYS A 90 -19.96 0.35 -3.12
N ILE A 91 -18.77 0.04 -2.64
CA ILE A 91 -18.40 -1.30 -2.20
C ILE A 91 -18.51 -1.50 -0.68
N GLY A 92 -19.14 -0.55 0.01
CA GLY A 92 -19.43 -0.64 1.45
C GLY A 92 -18.51 0.18 2.34
N GLY A 93 -17.72 1.09 1.77
CA GLY A 93 -16.92 2.07 2.51
C GLY A 93 -15.78 1.48 3.35
N GLU A 94 -15.15 2.33 4.12
CA GLU A 94 -14.26 1.94 5.21
C GLU A 94 -15.08 1.44 6.40
N ARG A 95 -14.55 0.45 7.09
CA ARG A 95 -15.16 -0.14 8.29
C ARG A 95 -14.06 -0.59 9.25
N SER A 96 -14.43 -1.00 10.45
CA SER A 96 -13.47 -1.61 11.37
C SER A 96 -12.77 -2.80 10.70
N GLY A 97 -11.45 -2.82 10.75
CA GLY A 97 -10.60 -3.76 10.01
C GLY A 97 -10.10 -3.25 8.66
N THR A 98 -10.52 -2.05 8.21
CA THR A 98 -9.99 -1.42 6.99
C THR A 98 -8.84 -0.48 7.30
N LEU A 99 -7.68 -0.71 6.68
CA LEU A 99 -6.52 0.19 6.77
C LEU A 99 -6.80 1.54 6.09
N PRO A 100 -6.15 2.63 6.49
CA PRO A 100 -6.23 3.90 5.77
C PRO A 100 -5.91 3.70 4.29
N ALA A 101 -6.64 4.40 3.43
CA ALA A 101 -6.40 4.33 1.99
C ALA A 101 -4.94 4.65 1.65
N MET A 102 -4.40 3.93 0.69
CA MET A 102 -3.06 4.15 0.17
C MET A 102 -3.13 4.90 -1.17
N VAL A 103 -2.37 5.96 -1.30
CA VAL A 103 -2.16 6.65 -2.57
C VAL A 103 -0.82 6.23 -3.14
N ASP A 104 -0.88 5.60 -4.29
CA ASP A 104 0.27 5.04 -4.99
C ASP A 104 0.86 6.09 -5.95
N VAL A 105 2.10 6.50 -5.67
CA VAL A 105 2.80 7.62 -6.31
C VAL A 105 4.04 7.10 -7.04
N GLU A 106 3.83 6.64 -8.27
CA GLU A 106 4.86 6.01 -9.08
C GLU A 106 5.00 6.61 -10.48
N ARG A 107 6.08 6.26 -11.16
CA ARG A 107 6.37 6.72 -12.53
C ARG A 107 5.63 5.91 -13.60
N GLY A 108 5.39 4.63 -13.36
CA GLY A 108 4.78 3.71 -14.33
C GLY A 108 3.38 4.15 -14.76
N GLY A 109 3.01 3.90 -16.01
CA GLY A 109 1.66 4.20 -16.52
C GLY A 109 1.24 5.68 -16.57
N GLN A 110 2.16 6.61 -16.30
CA GLN A 110 1.89 8.04 -16.33
C GLN A 110 1.85 8.57 -17.77
N ARG A 111 0.89 9.45 -18.05
CA ARG A 111 0.89 10.24 -19.32
C ARG A 111 1.91 11.39 -19.29
N VAL A 112 2.38 11.76 -18.11
CA VAL A 112 3.45 12.74 -17.92
C VAL A 112 4.77 12.01 -17.79
N ALA A 113 5.59 12.04 -18.83
CA ALA A 113 6.84 11.29 -18.90
C ALA A 113 7.87 11.70 -17.81
N SER A 114 7.88 12.96 -17.42
CA SER A 114 8.84 13.51 -16.44
C SER A 114 8.14 14.52 -15.53
N PRO A 115 7.39 14.08 -14.52
CA PRO A 115 6.73 15.00 -13.62
C PRO A 115 7.77 15.73 -12.76
N THR A 116 7.53 17.01 -12.48
CA THR A 116 8.37 17.80 -11.57
C THR A 116 8.03 17.49 -10.12
N LYS A 117 8.96 17.80 -9.18
CA LYS A 117 8.69 17.70 -7.74
C LYS A 117 7.40 18.41 -7.36
N ASN A 118 7.19 19.64 -7.81
CA ASN A 118 6.02 20.45 -7.47
C ASN A 118 4.71 19.83 -7.98
N GLN A 119 4.73 19.20 -9.16
CA GLN A 119 3.56 18.48 -9.67
C GLN A 119 3.25 17.27 -8.79
N VAL A 120 4.23 16.44 -8.51
CA VAL A 120 4.05 15.24 -7.68
C VAL A 120 3.56 15.63 -6.28
N THR A 121 4.27 16.50 -5.58
CA THR A 121 3.89 16.90 -4.20
C THR A 121 2.55 17.63 -4.17
N GLY A 122 2.29 18.54 -5.11
CA GLY A 122 1.06 19.32 -5.14
C GLY A 122 -0.18 18.48 -5.43
N ILE A 123 -0.11 17.56 -6.41
CA ILE A 123 -1.24 16.69 -6.75
C ILE A 123 -1.48 15.66 -5.63
N THR A 124 -0.41 15.06 -5.08
CA THR A 124 -0.52 14.11 -3.97
C THR A 124 -1.12 14.79 -2.73
N ARG A 125 -0.66 15.99 -2.38
CA ARG A 125 -1.20 16.76 -1.26
C ARG A 125 -2.71 17.00 -1.42
N LYS A 126 -3.14 17.46 -2.58
CA LYS A 126 -4.57 17.72 -2.86
C LYS A 126 -5.41 16.44 -2.74
N PHE A 127 -4.88 15.30 -3.19
CA PHE A 127 -5.53 14.02 -2.97
C PHE A 127 -5.65 13.71 -1.47
N CYS A 128 -4.55 13.75 -0.72
CA CYS A 128 -4.52 13.45 0.71
C CYS A 128 -5.44 14.37 1.52
N ASP A 129 -5.38 15.68 1.27
CA ASP A 129 -6.23 16.68 1.95
C ASP A 129 -7.72 16.44 1.66
N ARG A 130 -8.07 16.09 0.42
CA ARG A 130 -9.45 15.80 0.04
C ARG A 130 -9.94 14.48 0.63
N TYR A 131 -9.12 13.43 0.55
CA TYR A 131 -9.44 12.15 1.18
C TYR A 131 -9.65 12.31 2.70
N ALA A 132 -8.77 13.03 3.38
CA ALA A 132 -8.91 13.26 4.82
C ALA A 132 -10.22 13.98 5.18
N LYS A 133 -10.69 14.93 4.34
CA LYS A 133 -11.98 15.60 4.52
C LYS A 133 -13.18 14.66 4.32
N LEU A 134 -13.05 13.67 3.45
CA LEU A 134 -14.13 12.72 3.14
C LEU A 134 -14.22 11.59 4.16
N SER A 135 -13.05 11.04 4.56
CA SER A 135 -12.95 9.86 5.41
C SER A 135 -12.77 10.16 6.90
N GLY A 136 -12.29 11.35 7.23
CA GLY A 136 -11.79 11.68 8.59
C GLY A 136 -10.43 11.07 8.91
N ARG A 137 -9.75 10.40 7.95
CA ARG A 137 -8.49 9.66 8.13
C ARG A 137 -7.40 10.18 7.19
N SER A 138 -6.15 10.14 7.63
CA SER A 138 -5.02 10.49 6.76
C SER A 138 -4.66 9.33 5.84
N ALA A 139 -4.41 9.61 4.56
CA ALA A 139 -3.93 8.61 3.62
C ALA A 139 -2.51 8.16 3.92
N THR A 140 -2.20 6.91 3.57
CA THR A 140 -0.83 6.39 3.48
C THR A 140 -0.27 6.70 2.11
N ILE A 141 0.93 7.26 2.03
CA ILE A 141 1.61 7.52 0.76
C ILE A 141 2.53 6.34 0.44
N TYR A 142 2.22 5.63 -0.64
CA TYR A 142 3.12 4.63 -1.22
C TYR A 142 3.96 5.26 -2.32
N GLY A 143 5.23 4.89 -2.35
CA GLY A 143 6.12 5.27 -3.43
C GLY A 143 7.55 4.83 -3.14
N GLY A 144 8.37 4.88 -4.17
CA GLY A 144 9.74 4.40 -4.10
C GLY A 144 10.69 5.29 -4.88
N GLU A 145 11.11 4.82 -6.05
CA GLU A 145 12.13 5.48 -6.88
C GLU A 145 11.77 6.93 -7.25
N LEU A 146 10.53 7.17 -7.70
CA LEU A 146 10.10 8.51 -8.13
C LEU A 146 10.23 9.53 -7.00
N LEU A 147 9.73 9.20 -5.81
CA LEU A 147 9.77 10.11 -4.65
C LEU A 147 11.21 10.41 -4.23
N ARG A 148 12.07 9.39 -4.19
CA ARG A 148 13.50 9.57 -3.88
C ARG A 148 14.21 10.40 -4.94
N ALA A 149 14.01 10.09 -6.23
CA ALA A 149 14.65 10.81 -7.33
C ALA A 149 14.31 12.30 -7.37
N LEU A 150 13.08 12.67 -6.97
CA LEU A 150 12.61 14.05 -6.92
C LEU A 150 12.86 14.72 -5.55
N GLY A 151 13.31 13.98 -4.53
CA GLY A 151 13.46 14.50 -3.18
C GLY A 151 12.14 14.95 -2.56
N CYS A 152 11.03 14.22 -2.86
CA CYS A 152 9.73 14.49 -2.27
C CYS A 152 9.70 13.97 -0.83
N LYS A 153 9.14 14.79 0.08
CA LYS A 153 8.99 14.42 1.48
C LYS A 153 7.51 14.18 1.80
N ARG A 154 7.22 13.23 2.70
CA ARG A 154 5.87 12.90 3.14
C ARG A 154 5.08 14.14 3.62
N GLU A 155 5.73 15.00 4.41
CA GLU A 155 5.13 16.22 4.96
C GLU A 155 4.71 17.21 3.85
N GLU A 156 5.44 17.23 2.73
CA GLU A 156 5.09 18.06 1.58
C GLU A 156 3.83 17.55 0.87
N MET A 157 3.48 16.29 1.06
CA MET A 157 2.39 15.60 0.38
C MET A 157 1.13 15.40 1.24
N GLY A 158 1.17 15.79 2.53
CA GLY A 158 0.00 15.75 3.41
C GLY A 158 -0.42 14.35 3.90
N GLY A 159 0.40 13.32 3.68
CA GLY A 159 0.11 11.96 4.14
C GLY A 159 0.38 11.75 5.63
N GLY A 160 -0.41 10.89 6.26
CA GLY A 160 -0.22 10.51 7.66
C GLY A 160 0.93 9.53 7.84
N ARG A 161 1.04 8.55 6.95
CA ARG A 161 2.07 7.50 6.97
C ARG A 161 2.64 7.23 5.58
N SER A 162 3.70 6.45 5.53
CA SER A 162 4.33 6.01 4.29
C SER A 162 4.26 4.49 4.14
N ALA A 163 4.16 4.03 2.91
CA ALA A 163 4.52 2.70 2.48
C ALA A 163 5.66 2.84 1.45
N VAL A 164 6.77 2.15 1.65
CA VAL A 164 7.96 2.35 0.82
C VAL A 164 8.26 1.12 -0.03
N ALA A 165 8.41 1.32 -1.33
CA ALA A 165 8.98 0.33 -2.22
C ALA A 165 10.50 0.46 -2.23
N LEU A 166 11.19 -0.58 -1.76
CA LEU A 166 12.63 -0.61 -1.72
C LEU A 166 13.13 -2.05 -1.91
N TYR A 167 13.37 -2.42 -3.15
CA TYR A 167 13.84 -3.74 -3.55
C TYR A 167 15.34 -3.83 -3.29
N ALA A 168 15.72 -4.53 -2.24
CA ALA A 168 17.00 -4.30 -1.60
C ALA A 168 18.02 -5.41 -1.70
N SER A 169 17.86 -6.38 -2.61
CA SER A 169 18.85 -7.47 -2.72
C SER A 169 20.28 -7.01 -2.99
N GLU A 170 20.45 -5.86 -3.63
CA GLU A 170 21.77 -5.33 -4.00
C GLU A 170 22.33 -4.35 -2.96
N LEU A 171 21.50 -3.81 -2.06
CA LEU A 171 21.89 -2.76 -1.13
C LEU A 171 22.08 -3.26 0.30
N HIS A 172 21.79 -4.52 0.54
CA HIS A 172 21.80 -5.12 1.87
C HIS A 172 23.22 -5.49 2.32
N GLY A 173 23.66 -4.94 3.43
CA GLY A 173 24.90 -5.32 4.10
C GLY A 173 24.75 -6.64 4.89
N LYS A 174 25.77 -7.51 4.89
CA LYS A 174 25.75 -8.73 5.72
C LYS A 174 25.62 -8.37 7.20
N GLY A 175 24.62 -8.96 7.88
CA GLY A 175 24.38 -8.75 9.30
C GLY A 175 23.60 -7.49 9.68
N GLU A 176 23.15 -6.72 8.71
CA GLU A 176 22.31 -5.56 8.94
C GLU A 176 20.87 -6.00 9.26
N SER A 177 20.24 -5.42 10.25
CA SER A 177 18.81 -5.64 10.53
C SER A 177 17.92 -4.85 9.56
N THR A 178 16.65 -5.25 9.42
CA THR A 178 15.65 -4.53 8.63
C THR A 178 15.60 -3.04 9.00
N ALA A 179 15.56 -2.73 10.29
CA ALA A 179 15.51 -1.36 10.78
C ALA A 179 16.77 -0.56 10.40
N GLN A 180 17.95 -1.14 10.54
CA GLN A 180 19.21 -0.51 10.15
C GLN A 180 19.26 -0.24 8.63
N PHE A 181 18.84 -1.21 7.84
CA PHE A 181 18.76 -1.07 6.38
C PHE A 181 17.81 0.09 5.99
N LEU A 182 16.59 0.11 6.50
CA LEU A 182 15.61 1.14 6.19
C LEU A 182 16.08 2.54 6.65
N ALA A 183 16.65 2.63 7.86
CA ALA A 183 17.21 3.89 8.37
C ALA A 183 18.35 4.41 7.48
N ARG A 184 19.25 3.52 7.04
CA ARG A 184 20.38 3.88 6.15
C ARG A 184 19.91 4.38 4.78
N THR A 185 18.75 3.90 4.31
CA THR A 185 18.16 4.37 3.05
C THR A 185 17.35 5.65 3.19
N GLY A 186 17.35 6.26 4.38
CA GLY A 186 16.63 7.50 4.65
C GLY A 186 15.13 7.30 4.89
N THR A 187 14.70 6.08 5.19
CA THR A 187 13.30 5.78 5.50
C THR A 187 12.96 6.30 6.89
N ASP A 188 11.90 7.09 6.97
CA ASP A 188 11.32 7.56 8.24
C ASP A 188 10.53 6.41 8.89
N LEU A 189 11.20 5.65 9.76
CA LEU A 189 10.62 4.45 10.40
C LEU A 189 9.45 4.78 11.32
N GLU A 190 9.43 5.95 11.94
CA GLU A 190 8.35 6.36 12.84
C GLU A 190 7.01 6.49 12.12
N HIS A 191 7.07 6.94 10.88
CA HIS A 191 5.89 7.17 10.06
C HIS A 191 5.69 6.16 8.93
N THR A 192 6.59 5.17 8.80
CA THR A 192 6.44 4.14 7.76
C THR A 192 5.63 2.95 8.29
N MET A 193 4.56 2.62 7.59
CA MET A 193 3.67 1.50 7.93
C MET A 193 4.12 0.21 7.26
N LEU A 194 4.43 0.28 5.99
CA LEU A 194 4.71 -0.88 5.14
C LEU A 194 6.04 -0.71 4.40
N TRP A 195 6.72 -1.82 4.22
CA TRP A 195 7.88 -1.94 3.35
C TRP A 195 7.62 -3.01 2.30
N GLN A 196 7.48 -2.62 1.04
CA GLN A 196 7.36 -3.56 -0.07
C GLN A 196 8.73 -4.16 -0.37
N THR A 197 8.85 -5.46 -0.15
CA THR A 197 10.08 -6.22 -0.29
C THR A 197 10.21 -6.95 -1.62
N CYS A 198 9.08 -7.20 -2.29
CA CYS A 198 8.98 -7.97 -3.52
C CYS A 198 7.90 -7.37 -4.41
N ALA A 199 8.14 -7.38 -5.72
CA ALA A 199 7.15 -7.10 -6.75
C ALA A 199 6.88 -8.36 -7.58
N ALA A 200 5.67 -8.45 -8.15
CA ALA A 200 5.24 -9.58 -8.97
C ALA A 200 6.16 -9.83 -10.18
N GLU A 201 6.71 -8.78 -10.76
CA GLU A 201 7.57 -8.84 -11.93
C GLU A 201 9.05 -8.79 -11.54
N GLY A 202 9.65 -9.97 -11.33
CA GLY A 202 11.09 -10.13 -11.45
C GLY A 202 11.99 -9.55 -10.35
N ALA A 203 11.43 -8.96 -9.31
CA ALA A 203 12.23 -8.49 -8.20
C ALA A 203 12.92 -9.66 -7.49
N PRO A 204 14.19 -9.49 -7.12
CA PRO A 204 14.92 -10.51 -6.37
C PRO A 204 14.27 -10.75 -5.01
N THR A 205 14.59 -11.87 -4.36
CA THR A 205 14.17 -12.17 -2.98
C THR A 205 14.36 -10.96 -2.13
N GLY A 206 13.33 -10.64 -1.37
CA GLY A 206 13.49 -9.68 -0.30
C GLY A 206 14.69 -10.06 0.59
N PRO A 207 15.46 -9.10 1.06
CA PRO A 207 16.47 -9.35 2.06
C PRO A 207 15.79 -9.93 3.30
N PHE A 208 16.55 -10.54 4.20
CA PHE A 208 16.07 -11.03 5.49
C PHE A 208 15.14 -12.26 5.44
N GLY A 209 15.09 -12.99 4.32
CA GLY A 209 14.33 -14.24 4.22
C GLY A 209 12.82 -14.07 4.09
N TYR A 210 12.35 -12.89 3.73
CA TYR A 210 10.93 -12.69 3.42
C TYR A 210 10.52 -13.49 2.17
N PRO A 211 9.27 -13.99 2.12
CA PRO A 211 8.81 -14.81 1.01
C PRO A 211 8.76 -14.01 -0.30
N ARG A 212 8.92 -14.71 -1.41
CA ARG A 212 8.72 -14.19 -2.78
C ARG A 212 7.32 -14.40 -3.30
N GLU A 213 6.62 -15.31 -2.69
CA GLU A 213 5.30 -15.77 -3.11
C GLU A 213 4.37 -15.80 -1.91
N ALA A 214 3.14 -15.42 -2.12
CA ALA A 214 2.09 -15.60 -1.14
C ALA A 214 1.38 -16.95 -1.38
N PRO A 215 1.05 -17.71 -0.32
CA PRO A 215 0.36 -18.97 -0.45
C PRO A 215 -1.00 -18.78 -1.15
N GLY A 216 -1.31 -19.64 -2.10
CA GLY A 216 -2.54 -19.54 -2.87
C GLY A 216 -2.60 -18.40 -3.91
N ILE A 217 -1.53 -17.60 -4.05
CA ILE A 217 -1.47 -16.50 -5.02
C ILE A 217 -0.27 -16.67 -5.96
N GLY A 218 0.87 -17.10 -5.43
CA GLY A 218 2.14 -17.11 -6.12
C GLY A 218 2.85 -15.77 -6.02
N ARG A 219 3.52 -15.33 -7.09
CA ARG A 219 4.24 -14.06 -7.12
C ARG A 219 3.26 -12.88 -7.10
N VAL A 220 3.48 -11.97 -6.17
CA VAL A 220 2.65 -10.80 -5.91
C VAL A 220 3.47 -9.77 -5.14
N ASP A 221 3.01 -8.55 -5.10
CA ASP A 221 3.62 -7.51 -4.28
C ASP A 221 3.42 -7.80 -2.80
N ILE A 222 4.55 -7.96 -2.08
CA ILE A 222 4.57 -8.34 -0.67
C ILE A 222 5.11 -7.20 0.16
N ASN A 223 4.31 -6.79 1.13
CA ASN A 223 4.62 -5.76 2.10
C ASN A 223 4.85 -6.35 3.48
N VAL A 224 5.91 -5.93 4.14
CA VAL A 224 6.18 -6.22 5.54
C VAL A 224 5.64 -5.09 6.40
N VAL A 225 4.92 -5.43 7.45
CA VAL A 225 4.45 -4.45 8.44
C VAL A 225 5.62 -4.08 9.34
N ILE A 226 6.06 -2.83 9.27
CA ILE A 226 7.21 -2.31 10.04
C ILE A 226 6.82 -1.28 11.10
N LEU A 227 5.53 -1.10 11.33
CA LEU A 227 5.02 -0.22 12.38
C LEU A 227 5.59 -0.61 13.76
N PRO A 228 6.07 0.36 14.55
CA PRO A 228 6.32 0.14 15.96
C PRO A 228 5.05 -0.39 16.65
N GLY A 229 5.15 -1.51 17.38
CA GLY A 229 3.99 -2.21 17.96
C GLY A 229 3.31 -3.22 17.05
N GLY A 230 3.70 -3.31 15.77
CA GLY A 230 3.26 -4.38 14.86
C GLY A 230 1.73 -4.48 14.72
N LEU A 231 1.19 -5.64 15.07
CA LEU A 231 -0.24 -5.95 14.93
C LEU A 231 -1.15 -5.02 15.73
N GLU A 232 -0.75 -4.61 16.94
CA GLU A 232 -1.57 -3.71 17.78
C GLU A 232 -1.68 -2.33 17.14
N SER A 233 -0.58 -1.80 16.64
CA SER A 233 -0.58 -0.53 15.92
C SER A 233 -1.38 -0.61 14.62
N LEU A 234 -1.33 -1.75 13.93
CA LEU A 234 -2.12 -1.97 12.73
C LEU A 234 -3.63 -2.00 13.04
N ARG A 235 -4.02 -2.66 14.14
CA ARG A 235 -5.42 -2.63 14.64
C ARG A 235 -5.88 -1.21 14.96
N ALA A 236 -5.06 -0.45 15.66
CA ALA A 236 -5.39 0.94 15.99
C ALA A 236 -5.56 1.82 14.74
N LEU A 237 -4.83 1.54 13.67
CA LEU A 237 -5.00 2.21 12.39
C LEU A 237 -6.25 1.76 11.63
N ALA A 238 -6.65 0.51 11.80
CA ALA A 238 -7.81 -0.06 11.12
C ALA A 238 -9.15 0.27 11.81
N GLY A 239 -9.11 0.95 12.96
CA GLY A 239 -10.27 1.54 13.66
C GLY A 239 -11.09 0.60 14.41
#